data_b296c9542f9233becf759b42d996581f
#
_entry.id   b296c9542f9233becf759b42d996581f
#
_cell.length_a   1.000
_cell.length_b   1.000
_cell.length_c   1.000
_cell.angle_alpha   90.00
_cell.angle_beta   90.00
_cell.angle_gamma   90.00
#
_symmetry.space_group_name_H-M   'P 1'
#
loop_
_entity.id
_entity.type
_entity.pdbx_description
1 polymer ?
#
loop_
_entity_poly.entity_id
_entity_poly.type
_entity_poly.pdbx_seq_one_letter_code
_entity_poly.pdbx_strand_id
1 'polypeptide(L)'
;MRASYGHANTLNVRWTIVPEAIRSTVAVMTRSPLVRRAVAPLLLLGTAVPLGAQQAPSLTDKVAAVLATAPAGTRFGLVVTDESGREIISINPDQRFIPASNTKMFTTATAFDTLSGIDQPDPAGGTGVRLERNGGGAPDVVIEGRGDARLSSAADCKVDCLAELADAVAAKTRVVGNVIGDDSWFPDERWGPGMSWNNIPTRSGTGISALTLDDNELGATVTAGALGMPPKVDLPDYYTIDNRAVTVASGETHIAFDRDVFAYVVRLTGTIALGAKPEPLRFGIDDPARFTAWRFRQLLAARGVRVTGTIGARHRPLSPADDPAIRKGAPAARPPAPEALARLTPAPLIEDLTIINKVSQNLHADLMLRRVSRLNGSGSIADGQVAVRAMLARAGVARTEFDFSDGSGMSSYNRVAPRGAVTMLRWIATQPWGAAWRATLPIGGEGGLAKRYGGTALDHKIFAKTGTLNATNALSGYMITKGGRTLTFSIFANDVPEGTSAIAAMDRAVLTVAAEN
;
A
#
# COMPACT_ATOMS: atom_id res chain seq x y z
N MET A 1 -8.12 -54.39 13.56
CA MET A 1 -8.76 -54.26 12.26
C MET A 1 -7.86 -53.44 11.37
N ARG A 2 -7.32 -54.04 10.31
CA ARG A 2 -6.44 -53.39 9.32
C ARG A 2 -7.29 -52.65 8.31
N ALA A 3 -7.02 -51.39 8.05
CA ALA A 3 -7.57 -50.68 6.92
C ALA A 3 -6.45 -50.34 5.91
N SER A 4 -6.66 -50.73 4.69
CA SER A 4 -5.77 -50.70 3.55
C SER A 4 -5.64 -49.29 2.96
N TYR A 5 -4.41 -48.86 2.65
CA TYR A 5 -4.12 -47.67 1.85
C TYR A 5 -4.31 -47.92 0.38
N GLY A 6 -5.16 -47.10 -0.26
CA GLY A 6 -5.32 -47.05 -1.70
C GLY A 6 -4.25 -46.22 -2.39
N HIS A 7 -3.73 -46.69 -3.51
CA HIS A 7 -2.69 -46.07 -4.32
C HIS A 7 -3.18 -44.79 -5.00
N ALA A 8 -2.40 -43.71 -4.87
CA ALA A 8 -2.53 -42.50 -5.66
C ALA A 8 -1.73 -42.63 -6.96
N ASN A 9 -2.39 -42.44 -8.10
CA ASN A 9 -1.81 -42.41 -9.45
C ASN A 9 -0.94 -41.15 -9.62
N THR A 10 0.34 -41.35 -9.85
CA THR A 10 1.27 -40.32 -10.32
C THR A 10 1.16 -40.17 -11.83
N LEU A 11 0.66 -39.02 -12.29
CA LEU A 11 0.74 -38.57 -13.68
C LEU A 11 2.15 -38.05 -13.96
N ASN A 12 2.94 -38.86 -14.70
CA ASN A 12 4.23 -38.43 -15.27
C ASN A 12 3.98 -37.60 -16.53
N VAL A 13 4.20 -36.29 -16.45
CA VAL A 13 4.29 -35.42 -17.64
C VAL A 13 5.75 -35.37 -18.10
N ARG A 14 6.04 -36.06 -19.21
CA ARG A 14 7.32 -35.98 -19.95
C ARG A 14 7.31 -34.71 -20.81
N TRP A 15 8.20 -33.79 -20.56
CA TRP A 15 8.54 -32.70 -21.49
C TRP A 15 9.52 -33.20 -22.52
N THR A 16 9.11 -33.25 -23.79
CA THR A 16 9.98 -33.53 -24.94
C THR A 16 10.50 -32.21 -25.46
N ILE A 17 11.80 -31.98 -25.29
CA ILE A 17 12.49 -30.80 -25.87
C ILE A 17 12.83 -31.17 -27.33
N VAL A 18 12.29 -30.43 -28.28
CA VAL A 18 12.65 -30.49 -29.70
C VAL A 18 13.61 -29.33 -29.98
N PRO A 19 14.82 -29.54 -30.44
CA PRO A 19 15.71 -28.47 -30.86
C PRO A 19 15.45 -28.12 -32.32
N GLU A 20 14.97 -26.91 -32.57
CA GLU A 20 14.86 -26.37 -33.92
C GLU A 20 16.15 -25.64 -34.29
N ALA A 21 16.88 -26.21 -35.25
CA ALA A 21 18.12 -25.68 -35.82
C ALA A 21 17.80 -24.58 -36.84
N ILE A 22 18.16 -23.34 -36.53
CA ILE A 22 18.14 -22.24 -37.52
C ILE A 22 19.37 -22.31 -38.38
N ARG A 23 19.23 -22.71 -39.64
CA ARG A 23 20.26 -22.58 -40.69
C ARG A 23 20.23 -21.15 -41.24
N SER A 24 21.30 -20.40 -41.00
CA SER A 24 21.57 -19.13 -41.67
C SER A 24 22.11 -19.41 -43.08
N THR A 25 21.39 -18.94 -44.10
CA THR A 25 21.85 -18.97 -45.49
C THR A 25 22.52 -17.64 -45.79
N VAL A 26 23.85 -17.68 -45.97
CA VAL A 26 24.66 -16.58 -46.50
C VAL A 26 24.58 -16.60 -48.02
N ALA A 27 23.97 -15.59 -48.64
CA ALA A 27 23.99 -15.40 -50.08
C ALA A 27 25.24 -14.61 -50.48
N VAL A 28 26.13 -15.26 -51.21
CA VAL A 28 27.30 -14.66 -51.87
C VAL A 28 26.82 -14.00 -53.16
N MET A 29 26.93 -12.67 -53.28
CA MET A 29 26.71 -11.95 -54.53
C MET A 29 28.02 -11.86 -55.30
N THR A 30 28.08 -12.55 -56.46
CA THR A 30 29.14 -12.51 -57.46
C THR A 30 29.13 -11.18 -58.25
N ARG A 31 30.32 -10.70 -58.52
CA ARG A 31 30.64 -9.51 -59.35
C ARG A 31 30.34 -9.78 -60.82
N SER A 32 29.81 -8.77 -61.54
CA SER A 32 29.81 -8.69 -63.00
C SER A 32 30.05 -7.25 -63.48
N PRO A 33 30.50 -7.04 -64.73
CA PRO A 33 31.57 -6.08 -65.01
C PRO A 33 31.11 -4.72 -65.57
N LEU A 34 32.10 -3.80 -65.59
CA LEU A 34 32.07 -2.44 -66.11
C LEU A 34 31.43 -2.26 -67.50
N VAL A 35 30.48 -1.31 -67.57
CA VAL A 35 30.12 -0.63 -68.83
C VAL A 35 30.43 0.84 -68.66
N ARG A 36 31.49 1.30 -69.41
CA ARG A 36 31.82 2.74 -69.61
C ARG A 36 30.69 3.36 -70.44
N ARG A 37 30.03 4.41 -69.94
CA ARG A 37 29.28 5.36 -70.78
C ARG A 37 29.60 6.80 -70.34
N ALA A 38 29.66 7.62 -71.40
CA ALA A 38 30.16 8.98 -71.47
C ALA A 38 29.44 9.96 -70.50
N VAL A 39 30.28 10.85 -69.96
CA VAL A 39 29.84 12.00 -69.12
C VAL A 39 29.46 13.15 -70.05
N ALA A 40 28.19 13.59 -70.03
CA ALA A 40 27.79 14.88 -70.52
C ALA A 40 27.61 15.83 -69.29
N PRO A 41 28.11 17.05 -69.30
CA PRO A 41 27.92 17.97 -68.18
C PRO A 41 26.52 18.51 -68.17
N LEU A 42 25.72 18.11 -67.17
CA LEU A 42 24.42 18.72 -66.87
C LEU A 42 24.65 19.90 -65.92
N LEU A 43 24.38 21.09 -66.37
CA LEU A 43 24.31 22.30 -65.53
C LEU A 43 23.22 22.10 -64.47
N LEU A 44 23.63 21.88 -63.23
CA LEU A 44 22.74 21.89 -62.06
C LEU A 44 22.40 23.37 -61.72
N LEU A 45 21.21 23.82 -62.14
CA LEU A 45 20.57 24.95 -61.48
C LEU A 45 20.22 24.55 -60.05
N GLY A 46 20.99 25.07 -59.10
CA GLY A 46 20.75 24.89 -57.67
C GLY A 46 19.43 25.59 -57.27
N THR A 47 18.34 24.86 -57.19
CA THR A 47 17.17 25.31 -56.42
C THR A 47 17.56 25.26 -54.94
N ALA A 48 17.78 26.43 -54.34
CA ALA A 48 17.88 26.56 -52.88
C ALA A 48 16.57 26.02 -52.28
N VAL A 49 16.60 24.80 -51.72
CA VAL A 49 15.54 24.31 -50.87
C VAL A 49 15.56 25.19 -49.63
N PRO A 50 14.46 25.92 -49.30
CA PRO A 50 14.44 26.67 -48.04
C PRO A 50 14.68 25.65 -46.90
N LEU A 51 15.69 25.91 -46.08
CA LEU A 51 15.80 25.24 -44.78
C LEU A 51 14.48 25.47 -44.05
N GLY A 52 13.64 24.43 -44.01
CA GLY A 52 12.40 24.49 -43.26
C GLY A 52 12.73 24.93 -41.85
N ALA A 53 12.13 26.03 -41.40
CA ALA A 53 12.25 26.46 -40.02
C ALA A 53 11.90 25.27 -39.13
N GLN A 54 12.86 24.76 -38.41
CA GLN A 54 12.70 23.64 -37.50
C GLN A 54 11.72 24.09 -36.43
N GLN A 55 10.50 23.56 -36.48
CA GLN A 55 9.42 23.94 -35.57
C GLN A 55 9.91 23.64 -34.13
N ALA A 56 9.79 24.62 -33.23
CA ALA A 56 10.19 24.43 -31.84
C ALA A 56 9.49 23.19 -31.29
N PRO A 57 10.18 22.36 -30.50
CA PRO A 57 9.62 21.12 -29.97
C PRO A 57 8.35 21.41 -29.15
N SER A 58 7.30 20.63 -29.38
CA SER A 58 6.05 20.72 -28.61
C SER A 58 6.29 20.44 -27.13
N LEU A 59 5.36 20.83 -26.26
CA LEU A 59 5.45 20.49 -24.84
C LEU A 59 5.52 18.97 -24.63
N THR A 60 4.79 18.20 -25.41
CA THR A 60 4.85 16.73 -25.38
C THR A 60 6.25 16.22 -25.74
N ASP A 61 6.91 16.78 -26.76
CA ASP A 61 8.28 16.38 -27.12
C ASP A 61 9.29 16.73 -26.02
N LYS A 62 9.15 17.91 -25.40
CA LYS A 62 10.00 18.31 -24.27
C LYS A 62 9.85 17.35 -23.09
N VAL A 63 8.63 16.99 -22.73
CA VAL A 63 8.33 16.05 -21.65
C VAL A 63 8.81 14.65 -21.99
N ALA A 64 8.60 14.18 -23.21
CA ALA A 64 9.08 12.87 -23.67
C ALA A 64 10.62 12.79 -23.60
N ALA A 65 11.34 13.85 -24.02
CA ALA A 65 12.79 13.93 -23.90
C ALA A 65 13.28 13.88 -22.44
N VAL A 66 12.56 14.53 -21.52
CA VAL A 66 12.86 14.46 -20.08
C VAL A 66 12.64 13.05 -19.54
N LEU A 67 11.52 12.39 -19.89
CA LEU A 67 11.24 11.02 -19.45
C LEU A 67 12.24 10.01 -20.03
N ALA A 68 12.76 10.24 -21.23
CA ALA A 68 13.81 9.40 -21.83
C ALA A 68 15.15 9.41 -21.06
N THR A 69 15.33 10.32 -20.08
CA THR A 69 16.51 10.31 -19.18
C THR A 69 16.40 9.31 -18.03
N ALA A 70 15.26 8.64 -17.88
CA ALA A 70 15.08 7.58 -16.90
C ALA A 70 15.89 6.32 -17.26
N PRO A 71 16.10 5.39 -16.32
CA PRO A 71 16.76 4.12 -16.62
C PRO A 71 16.10 3.40 -17.81
N ALA A 72 16.93 2.85 -18.70
CA ALA A 72 16.45 2.13 -19.89
C ALA A 72 15.52 0.96 -19.47
N GLY A 73 14.45 0.74 -20.24
CA GLY A 73 13.40 -0.24 -19.92
C GLY A 73 12.20 0.34 -19.16
N THR A 74 12.34 1.51 -18.55
CA THR A 74 11.22 2.15 -17.84
C THR A 74 10.11 2.53 -18.80
N ARG A 75 8.88 2.11 -18.49
CA ARG A 75 7.68 2.43 -19.25
C ARG A 75 6.87 3.52 -18.53
N PHE A 76 6.52 4.59 -19.23
CA PHE A 76 5.75 5.70 -18.67
C PHE A 76 4.33 5.76 -19.20
N GLY A 77 3.42 6.21 -18.31
CA GLY A 77 2.09 6.69 -18.65
C GLY A 77 1.87 8.05 -18.00
N LEU A 78 1.40 9.03 -18.76
CA LEU A 78 1.17 10.39 -18.28
C LEU A 78 -0.04 11.01 -18.97
N VAL A 79 -0.94 11.56 -18.16
CA VAL A 79 -2.00 12.45 -18.62
C VAL A 79 -1.98 13.73 -17.79
N VAL A 80 -2.08 14.87 -18.45
CA VAL A 80 -2.27 16.17 -17.81
C VAL A 80 -3.44 16.87 -18.48
N THR A 81 -4.37 17.38 -17.68
CA THR A 81 -5.53 18.15 -18.17
C THR A 81 -5.57 19.54 -17.55
N ASP A 82 -6.15 20.49 -18.28
CA ASP A 82 -6.52 21.80 -17.74
C ASP A 82 -7.86 21.75 -16.99
N GLU A 83 -8.30 22.90 -16.47
CA GLU A 83 -9.56 23.03 -15.73
C GLU A 83 -10.78 22.63 -16.58
N SER A 84 -10.76 22.85 -17.90
CA SER A 84 -11.85 22.45 -18.80
C SER A 84 -11.91 20.93 -19.05
N GLY A 85 -10.82 20.21 -18.79
CA GLY A 85 -10.67 18.79 -19.05
C GLY A 85 -9.98 18.49 -20.39
N ARG A 86 -9.51 19.49 -21.07
CA ARG A 86 -8.72 19.30 -22.29
C ARG A 86 -7.36 18.70 -21.91
N GLU A 87 -7.00 17.61 -22.55
CA GLU A 87 -5.66 17.01 -22.39
C GLU A 87 -4.60 17.94 -23.00
N ILE A 88 -3.63 18.31 -22.15
CA ILE A 88 -2.45 19.10 -22.56
C ILE A 88 -1.31 18.15 -22.93
N ILE A 89 -1.19 17.01 -22.20
CA ILE A 89 -0.24 15.94 -22.46
C ILE A 89 -0.94 14.60 -22.33
N SER A 90 -0.59 13.68 -23.24
CA SER A 90 -1.14 12.34 -23.30
C SER A 90 -0.06 11.38 -23.80
N ILE A 91 0.53 10.59 -22.88
CA ILE A 91 1.53 9.57 -23.17
C ILE A 91 1.02 8.26 -22.59
N ASN A 92 0.80 7.25 -23.41
CA ASN A 92 0.24 5.95 -23.02
C ASN A 92 -0.98 6.08 -22.08
N PRO A 93 -1.96 6.94 -22.38
CA PRO A 93 -3.00 7.37 -21.44
C PRO A 93 -3.91 6.23 -20.97
N ASP A 94 -4.15 5.24 -21.84
CA ASP A 94 -5.08 4.14 -21.63
C ASP A 94 -4.36 2.83 -21.27
N GLN A 95 -3.02 2.80 -21.28
CA GLN A 95 -2.25 1.68 -20.78
C GLN A 95 -2.37 1.58 -19.26
N ARG A 96 -2.47 0.36 -18.76
CA ARG A 96 -2.62 0.12 -17.33
C ARG A 96 -1.29 -0.15 -16.65
N PHE A 97 -1.05 0.56 -15.57
CA PHE A 97 0.17 0.52 -14.76
C PHE A 97 -0.14 0.00 -13.36
N ILE A 98 0.84 -0.57 -12.68
CA ILE A 98 0.79 -0.79 -11.24
C ILE A 98 0.86 0.60 -10.57
N PRO A 99 -0.16 1.00 -9.80
CA PRO A 99 -0.22 2.35 -9.23
C PRO A 99 0.54 2.50 -7.92
N ALA A 100 0.97 1.41 -7.31
CA ALA A 100 1.51 1.40 -5.95
C ALA A 100 0.58 2.18 -5.00
N SER A 101 1.11 2.99 -4.07
CA SER A 101 0.30 3.74 -3.10
C SER A 101 -0.62 4.83 -3.70
N ASN A 102 -0.62 5.06 -5.02
CA ASN A 102 -1.68 5.85 -5.64
C ASN A 102 -3.06 5.19 -5.53
N THR A 103 -3.13 3.86 -5.30
CA THR A 103 -4.36 3.14 -4.95
C THR A 103 -5.10 3.80 -3.79
N LYS A 104 -4.37 4.34 -2.81
CA LYS A 104 -4.94 5.01 -1.63
C LYS A 104 -5.86 6.19 -1.96
N MET A 105 -5.61 6.88 -3.09
CA MET A 105 -6.50 7.94 -3.55
C MET A 105 -7.90 7.42 -3.86
N PHE A 106 -8.00 6.23 -4.46
CA PHE A 106 -9.27 5.57 -4.79
C PHE A 106 -9.99 5.11 -3.53
N THR A 107 -9.27 4.53 -2.58
CA THR A 107 -9.81 4.09 -1.29
C THR A 107 -10.33 5.28 -0.48
N THR A 108 -9.54 6.36 -0.36
CA THR A 108 -9.93 7.54 0.41
C THR A 108 -11.06 8.32 -0.26
N ALA A 109 -11.05 8.44 -1.60
CA ALA A 109 -12.16 9.06 -2.34
C ALA A 109 -13.47 8.26 -2.14
N THR A 110 -13.40 6.92 -2.15
CA THR A 110 -14.57 6.09 -1.87
C THR A 110 -15.08 6.30 -0.45
N ALA A 111 -14.19 6.44 0.53
CA ALA A 111 -14.59 6.74 1.91
C ALA A 111 -15.31 8.10 2.03
N PHE A 112 -14.76 9.16 1.42
CA PHE A 112 -15.40 10.47 1.38
C PHE A 112 -16.77 10.46 0.69
N ASP A 113 -16.92 9.64 -0.34
CA ASP A 113 -18.14 9.54 -1.14
C ASP A 113 -19.25 8.70 -0.49
N THR A 114 -18.88 7.79 0.44
CA THR A 114 -19.82 6.79 0.97
C THR A 114 -20.05 6.87 2.48
N LEU A 115 -19.06 7.32 3.26
CA LEU A 115 -19.18 7.44 4.72
C LEU A 115 -19.73 8.81 5.08
N SER A 116 -20.65 8.84 6.04
CA SER A 116 -21.17 10.07 6.63
C SER A 116 -20.48 10.37 7.96
N GLY A 117 -20.42 11.65 8.35
CA GLY A 117 -19.89 12.06 9.67
C GLY A 117 -18.40 11.77 9.85
N ILE A 118 -17.61 11.74 8.75
CA ILE A 118 -16.18 11.45 8.80
C ILE A 118 -15.36 12.49 9.60
N ASP A 119 -15.93 13.66 9.85
CA ASP A 119 -15.41 14.77 10.64
C ASP A 119 -15.84 14.73 12.13
N GLN A 120 -16.63 13.74 12.51
CA GLN A 120 -17.11 13.53 13.87
C GLN A 120 -16.45 12.30 14.51
N PRO A 121 -16.36 12.24 15.87
CA PRO A 121 -15.93 11.02 16.56
C PRO A 121 -16.67 9.79 16.06
N ASP A 122 -15.98 8.65 15.98
CA ASP A 122 -16.46 7.43 15.33
C ASP A 122 -16.85 6.30 16.32
N PRO A 123 -17.99 6.38 17.00
CA PRO A 123 -18.39 5.34 17.96
C PRO A 123 -18.65 3.98 17.31
N ALA A 124 -18.88 3.94 15.99
CA ALA A 124 -19.15 2.70 15.27
C ALA A 124 -17.90 1.83 15.09
N GLY A 125 -16.72 2.46 14.98
CA GLY A 125 -15.42 1.78 14.84
C GLY A 125 -14.76 1.42 16.16
N GLY A 126 -15.24 1.91 17.29
CA GLY A 126 -14.58 1.80 18.58
C GLY A 126 -14.38 0.37 19.06
N THR A 127 -13.17 0.10 19.54
CA THR A 127 -12.79 -1.16 20.19
C THR A 127 -13.52 -1.29 21.53
N GLY A 128 -14.07 -2.47 21.83
CA GLY A 128 -14.78 -2.77 23.06
C GLY A 128 -14.14 -3.89 23.88
N VAL A 129 -14.48 -3.95 25.16
CA VAL A 129 -14.13 -5.08 26.03
C VAL A 129 -15.38 -5.64 26.71
N ARG A 130 -15.47 -6.96 26.84
CA ARG A 130 -16.53 -7.65 27.57
C ARG A 130 -15.98 -8.80 28.39
N LEU A 131 -16.78 -9.22 29.39
CA LEU A 131 -16.50 -10.41 30.20
C LEU A 131 -17.47 -11.52 29.76
N GLU A 132 -16.92 -12.65 29.33
CA GLU A 132 -17.71 -13.83 28.97
C GLU A 132 -17.62 -14.89 30.08
N ARG A 133 -18.75 -15.53 30.41
CA ARG A 133 -18.76 -16.62 31.40
C ARG A 133 -18.01 -17.84 30.84
N ASN A 134 -17.16 -18.42 31.67
CA ASN A 134 -16.37 -19.62 31.34
C ASN A 134 -16.71 -20.74 32.33
N GLY A 135 -17.79 -21.48 32.08
CA GLY A 135 -18.15 -22.73 32.70
C GLY A 135 -18.05 -22.85 34.22
N GLY A 136 -18.08 -21.76 35.00
CA GLY A 136 -17.94 -21.75 36.46
C GLY A 136 -16.55 -21.31 36.93
N GLY A 137 -15.59 -21.06 36.03
CA GLY A 137 -14.30 -20.45 36.35
C GLY A 137 -14.35 -18.90 36.34
N ALA A 138 -13.17 -18.26 36.40
CA ALA A 138 -13.05 -16.83 36.20
C ALA A 138 -13.51 -16.47 34.77
N PRO A 139 -14.20 -15.35 34.58
CA PRO A 139 -14.69 -14.95 33.26
C PRO A 139 -13.53 -14.72 32.29
N ASP A 140 -13.69 -15.08 31.03
CA ASP A 140 -12.79 -14.69 29.96
C ASP A 140 -12.98 -13.21 29.62
N VAL A 141 -11.89 -12.56 29.22
CA VAL A 141 -11.91 -11.19 28.70
C VAL A 141 -11.83 -11.24 27.19
N VAL A 142 -12.78 -10.61 26.52
CA VAL A 142 -12.79 -10.51 25.05
C VAL A 142 -12.65 -9.05 24.64
N ILE A 143 -11.64 -8.75 23.85
CA ILE A 143 -11.39 -7.46 23.22
C ILE A 143 -11.94 -7.53 21.80
N GLU A 144 -12.98 -6.76 21.49
CA GLU A 144 -13.68 -6.76 20.21
C GLU A 144 -13.24 -5.57 19.36
N GLY A 145 -12.59 -5.81 18.22
CA GLY A 145 -12.24 -4.79 17.24
C GLY A 145 -13.33 -4.54 16.21
N ARG A 146 -13.42 -3.30 15.73
CA ARG A 146 -14.37 -2.86 14.68
C ARG A 146 -13.71 -2.08 13.55
N GLY A 147 -12.40 -2.23 13.38
CA GLY A 147 -11.63 -1.57 12.33
C GLY A 147 -11.12 -0.19 12.70
N ASP A 148 -10.98 0.09 13.99
CA ASP A 148 -10.22 1.23 14.48
C ASP A 148 -8.73 1.00 14.16
N ALA A 149 -8.16 1.91 13.34
CA ALA A 149 -6.76 1.83 12.92
C ALA A 149 -5.80 2.46 13.95
N ARG A 150 -6.32 3.17 14.97
CA ARG A 150 -5.52 4.04 15.84
C ARG A 150 -5.48 3.59 17.29
N LEU A 151 -6.06 2.43 17.61
CA LEU A 151 -5.97 1.85 18.95
C LEU A 151 -4.50 1.77 19.39
N SER A 152 -4.19 2.36 20.55
CA SER A 152 -2.81 2.47 21.03
C SER A 152 -2.60 1.86 22.42
N SER A 153 -1.46 1.22 22.61
CA SER A 153 -0.97 0.77 23.92
C SER A 153 0.12 1.66 24.51
N ALA A 154 0.42 2.80 23.88
CA ALA A 154 1.44 3.74 24.34
C ALA A 154 1.10 4.28 25.73
N ALA A 155 2.12 4.48 26.56
CA ALA A 155 1.94 4.96 27.94
C ALA A 155 1.42 6.41 28.00
N ASP A 156 1.68 7.21 26.99
CA ASP A 156 1.26 8.61 26.85
C ASP A 156 0.03 8.79 25.95
N CYS A 157 -0.63 7.69 25.58
CA CYS A 157 -1.85 7.69 24.78
C CYS A 157 -2.92 8.63 25.35
N LYS A 158 -3.63 9.35 24.48
CA LYS A 158 -4.70 10.31 24.83
C LYS A 158 -6.06 10.00 24.25
N VAL A 159 -6.09 9.27 23.13
CA VAL A 159 -7.31 8.90 22.40
C VAL A 159 -7.13 7.46 21.92
N ASP A 160 -8.18 6.66 21.95
CA ASP A 160 -8.18 5.24 21.58
C ASP A 160 -7.19 4.40 22.39
N CYS A 161 -7.19 4.60 23.70
CA CYS A 161 -6.21 4.00 24.58
C CYS A 161 -6.65 2.61 25.06
N LEU A 162 -5.95 1.57 24.66
CA LEU A 162 -6.19 0.19 25.13
C LEU A 162 -6.16 0.08 26.67
N ALA A 163 -5.41 0.96 27.31
CA ALA A 163 -5.31 1.07 28.76
C ALA A 163 -6.66 1.32 29.45
N GLU A 164 -7.55 2.14 28.88
CA GLU A 164 -8.89 2.45 29.42
C GLU A 164 -9.77 1.20 29.50
N LEU A 165 -9.69 0.33 28.51
CA LEU A 165 -10.41 -0.95 28.52
C LEU A 165 -9.88 -1.87 29.63
N ALA A 166 -8.58 -1.85 29.90
CA ALA A 166 -7.98 -2.61 31.00
C ALA A 166 -8.39 -2.04 32.37
N ASP A 167 -8.53 -0.72 32.50
CA ASP A 167 -9.07 -0.06 33.69
C ASP A 167 -10.51 -0.48 33.96
N ALA A 168 -11.36 -0.53 32.93
CA ALA A 168 -12.74 -0.99 33.05
C ALA A 168 -12.83 -2.44 33.55
N VAL A 169 -11.97 -3.35 33.05
CA VAL A 169 -11.90 -4.73 33.54
C VAL A 169 -11.43 -4.78 35.00
N ALA A 170 -10.37 -4.03 35.35
CA ALA A 170 -9.81 -3.99 36.69
C ALA A 170 -10.78 -3.44 37.74
N ALA A 171 -11.64 -2.49 37.34
CA ALA A 171 -12.73 -1.98 38.19
C ALA A 171 -13.80 -3.04 38.47
N LYS A 172 -13.97 -4.02 37.56
CA LYS A 172 -15.01 -5.06 37.67
C LYS A 172 -14.55 -6.34 38.32
N THR A 173 -13.30 -6.78 38.10
CA THR A 173 -12.78 -8.05 38.63
C THR A 173 -11.28 -8.00 38.83
N ARG A 174 -10.75 -8.85 39.77
CA ARG A 174 -9.32 -9.04 40.01
C ARG A 174 -8.78 -10.36 39.45
N VAL A 175 -9.66 -11.20 38.91
CA VAL A 175 -9.27 -12.49 38.34
C VAL A 175 -10.04 -12.72 37.05
N VAL A 176 -9.35 -13.08 36.00
CA VAL A 176 -9.93 -13.45 34.71
C VAL A 176 -9.37 -14.77 34.21
N GLY A 177 -10.10 -15.43 33.33
CA GLY A 177 -9.69 -16.66 32.64
C GLY A 177 -8.76 -16.35 31.46
N ASN A 178 -9.21 -16.61 30.24
CA ASN A 178 -8.47 -16.30 29.02
C ASN A 178 -8.58 -14.82 28.65
N VAL A 179 -7.62 -14.35 27.86
CA VAL A 179 -7.67 -13.03 27.19
C VAL A 179 -7.73 -13.28 25.69
N ILE A 180 -8.82 -12.86 25.05
CA ILE A 180 -9.17 -13.20 23.67
C ILE A 180 -9.30 -11.92 22.87
N GLY A 181 -8.52 -11.79 21.78
CA GLY A 181 -8.74 -10.79 20.75
C GLY A 181 -9.80 -11.28 19.76
N ASP A 182 -10.85 -10.51 19.54
CA ASP A 182 -11.94 -10.84 18.63
C ASP A 182 -11.97 -9.86 17.45
N ASP A 183 -11.57 -10.33 16.26
CA ASP A 183 -11.59 -9.56 15.02
C ASP A 183 -12.68 -10.02 14.04
N SER A 184 -13.62 -10.81 14.49
CA SER A 184 -14.68 -11.40 13.68
C SER A 184 -15.58 -10.38 12.97
N TRP A 185 -15.41 -9.07 13.25
CA TRP A 185 -16.11 -7.97 12.58
C TRP A 185 -15.89 -7.94 11.08
N PHE A 186 -14.67 -8.28 10.60
CA PHE A 186 -14.36 -8.56 9.20
C PHE A 186 -14.14 -10.06 8.99
N PRO A 187 -14.23 -10.59 7.76
CA PRO A 187 -13.70 -11.91 7.45
C PRO A 187 -12.18 -11.92 7.56
N ASP A 188 -11.61 -13.07 7.95
CA ASP A 188 -10.16 -13.25 8.08
C ASP A 188 -9.48 -13.31 6.70
N GLU A 189 -9.23 -12.11 6.15
CA GLU A 189 -8.46 -11.89 4.93
C GLU A 189 -7.33 -10.92 5.26
N ARG A 190 -6.24 -11.39 5.82
CA ARG A 190 -5.16 -10.55 6.35
C ARG A 190 -4.37 -9.85 5.27
N TRP A 191 -4.31 -10.43 4.07
CA TRP A 191 -3.62 -9.87 2.92
C TRP A 191 -4.47 -10.01 1.67
N GLY A 192 -4.44 -8.96 0.82
CA GLY A 192 -5.08 -9.01 -0.48
C GLY A 192 -4.33 -9.92 -1.47
N PRO A 193 -5.02 -10.47 -2.48
CA PRO A 193 -4.37 -11.18 -3.57
C PRO A 193 -3.26 -10.34 -4.22
N GLY A 194 -2.11 -10.96 -4.55
CA GLY A 194 -0.97 -10.26 -5.15
C GLY A 194 -0.07 -9.52 -4.17
N MET A 195 -0.30 -9.63 -2.85
CA MET A 195 0.68 -9.22 -1.84
C MET A 195 1.94 -10.07 -1.98
N SER A 196 3.10 -9.43 -2.04
CA SER A 196 4.38 -10.14 -2.06
C SER A 196 4.70 -10.69 -0.66
N TRP A 197 4.97 -12.00 -0.58
CA TRP A 197 5.18 -12.70 0.69
C TRP A 197 6.33 -12.13 1.53
N ASN A 198 7.38 -11.61 0.89
CA ASN A 198 8.54 -11.01 1.56
C ASN A 198 8.24 -9.64 2.21
N ASN A 199 7.08 -9.04 1.93
CA ASN A 199 6.64 -7.84 2.63
C ASN A 199 5.93 -8.16 3.96
N ILE A 200 5.38 -9.38 4.13
CA ILE A 200 4.59 -9.77 5.29
C ILE A 200 5.35 -9.58 6.62
N PRO A 201 6.64 -9.95 6.74
CA PRO A 201 7.38 -9.73 7.98
C PRO A 201 7.62 -8.27 8.33
N THR A 202 7.44 -7.34 7.37
CA THR A 202 7.72 -5.90 7.54
C THR A 202 6.49 -5.13 7.97
N ARG A 203 6.71 -3.91 8.51
CA ARG A 203 5.63 -2.96 8.81
C ARG A 203 4.71 -2.67 7.60
N SER A 204 5.23 -2.77 6.38
CA SER A 204 4.47 -2.45 5.16
C SER A 204 3.48 -3.54 4.77
N GLY A 205 3.72 -4.78 5.19
CA GLY A 205 2.88 -5.94 4.89
C GLY A 205 2.25 -6.58 6.12
N THR A 206 2.14 -5.86 7.22
CA THR A 206 1.48 -6.34 8.44
C THR A 206 0.05 -6.83 8.18
N GLY A 207 -0.44 -7.76 8.99
CA GLY A 207 -1.77 -8.35 8.83
C GLY A 207 -2.89 -7.36 9.05
N ILE A 208 -3.91 -7.41 8.21
CA ILE A 208 -5.13 -6.58 8.31
C ILE A 208 -6.15 -7.32 9.17
N SER A 209 -6.67 -6.66 10.19
CA SER A 209 -7.60 -7.23 11.16
C SER A 209 -8.58 -6.17 11.66
N ALA A 210 -9.79 -6.58 12.03
CA ALA A 210 -10.74 -5.65 12.66
C ALA A 210 -10.26 -5.19 14.05
N LEU A 211 -9.38 -5.94 14.69
CA LEU A 211 -8.70 -5.57 15.93
C LEU A 211 -7.23 -5.27 15.63
N THR A 212 -6.91 -4.00 15.57
CA THR A 212 -5.59 -3.46 15.27
C THR A 212 -5.03 -2.79 16.52
N LEU A 213 -3.70 -2.85 16.72
CA LEU A 213 -3.01 -2.20 17.84
C LEU A 213 -1.64 -1.70 17.41
N ASP A 214 -1.32 -0.43 17.73
CA ASP A 214 -0.01 0.18 17.47
C ASP A 214 0.46 -0.03 16.01
N ASP A 215 -0.39 0.26 15.04
CA ASP A 215 -0.19 0.04 13.59
C ASP A 215 0.11 -1.44 13.23
N ASN A 216 -0.15 -2.40 14.11
CA ASN A 216 0.28 -3.81 13.98
C ASN A 216 1.79 -3.93 13.71
N GLU A 217 2.56 -3.11 14.39
CA GLU A 217 4.02 -3.11 14.32
C GLU A 217 4.62 -3.43 15.70
N LEU A 218 5.72 -4.19 15.69
CA LEU A 218 6.52 -4.42 16.89
C LEU A 218 7.92 -3.86 16.69
N GLY A 219 8.29 -2.89 17.51
CA GLY A 219 9.61 -2.27 17.48
C GLY A 219 10.67 -3.15 18.14
N ALA A 220 11.89 -3.14 17.58
CA ALA A 220 13.09 -3.69 18.19
C ALA A 220 14.27 -2.74 17.99
N THR A 221 15.31 -2.87 18.80
CA THR A 221 16.56 -2.11 18.65
C THR A 221 17.74 -3.04 18.63
N VAL A 222 18.59 -2.94 17.59
CA VAL A 222 19.82 -3.70 17.45
C VAL A 222 21.01 -2.81 17.81
N THR A 223 21.84 -3.25 18.77
CA THR A 223 23.03 -2.53 19.23
C THR A 223 24.26 -3.40 19.09
N ALA A 224 25.37 -2.82 18.63
CA ALA A 224 26.63 -3.55 18.46
C ALA A 224 27.02 -4.29 19.77
N GLY A 225 27.44 -5.53 19.62
CA GLY A 225 27.99 -6.38 20.67
C GLY A 225 29.52 -6.32 20.73
N ALA A 226 30.17 -7.39 21.20
CA ALA A 226 31.62 -7.55 21.08
C ALA A 226 31.99 -7.89 19.62
N LEU A 227 33.20 -7.50 19.20
CA LEU A 227 33.71 -7.77 17.85
C LEU A 227 33.65 -9.29 17.52
N GLY A 228 33.10 -9.61 16.36
CA GLY A 228 32.92 -11.00 15.90
C GLY A 228 31.75 -11.75 16.54
N MET A 229 31.05 -11.13 17.50
CA MET A 229 29.90 -11.72 18.19
C MET A 229 28.56 -11.17 17.66
N PRO A 230 27.45 -11.87 17.86
CA PRO A 230 26.13 -11.33 17.55
C PRO A 230 25.85 -10.01 18.27
N PRO A 231 25.19 -9.04 17.62
CA PRO A 231 24.73 -7.82 18.26
C PRO A 231 23.67 -8.10 19.33
N LYS A 232 23.47 -7.17 20.26
CA LYS A 232 22.37 -7.22 21.22
C LYS A 232 21.08 -6.79 20.55
N VAL A 233 19.98 -7.47 20.85
CA VAL A 233 18.64 -7.12 20.36
C VAL A 233 17.74 -6.88 21.56
N ASP A 234 17.19 -5.67 21.63
CA ASP A 234 16.12 -5.32 22.58
C ASP A 234 14.78 -5.46 21.86
N LEU A 235 13.97 -6.42 22.31
CA LEU A 235 12.70 -6.78 21.70
C LEU A 235 11.74 -7.24 22.80
N PRO A 236 10.45 -6.82 22.79
CA PRO A 236 9.41 -7.42 23.63
C PRO A 236 9.22 -8.91 23.35
N ASP A 237 8.82 -9.68 24.37
CA ASP A 237 8.71 -11.14 24.39
C ASP A 237 7.55 -11.74 23.54
N TYR A 238 7.12 -11.03 22.49
CA TYR A 238 6.14 -11.53 21.52
C TYR A 238 6.79 -12.39 20.42
N TYR A 239 7.97 -11.98 19.93
CA TYR A 239 8.79 -12.75 19.00
C TYR A 239 10.08 -13.25 19.67
N THR A 240 10.60 -14.36 19.16
CA THR A 240 11.94 -14.87 19.47
C THR A 240 12.90 -14.52 18.34
N ILE A 241 14.17 -14.26 18.66
CA ILE A 241 15.19 -13.89 17.67
C ILE A 241 16.16 -15.06 17.41
N ASP A 242 16.27 -15.50 16.17
CA ASP A 242 17.40 -16.28 15.64
C ASP A 242 18.44 -15.28 15.11
N ASN A 243 19.38 -14.89 15.97
CA ASN A 243 20.33 -13.83 15.71
C ASN A 243 21.60 -14.36 15.03
N ARG A 244 21.67 -14.21 13.72
CA ARG A 244 22.84 -14.57 12.88
C ARG A 244 23.62 -13.35 12.39
N ALA A 245 23.25 -12.14 12.82
CA ALA A 245 24.00 -10.92 12.50
C ALA A 245 25.32 -10.90 13.29
N VAL A 246 26.31 -10.13 12.79
CA VAL A 246 27.66 -10.08 13.37
C VAL A 246 28.08 -8.62 13.61
N THR A 247 28.71 -8.35 14.75
CA THR A 247 29.35 -7.07 15.03
C THR A 247 30.73 -7.04 14.37
N VAL A 248 30.95 -6.06 13.49
CA VAL A 248 32.20 -5.85 12.74
C VAL A 248 32.98 -4.64 13.25
N ALA A 249 34.29 -4.58 12.97
CA ALA A 249 35.13 -3.48 13.44
C ALA A 249 34.73 -2.11 12.84
N SER A 250 34.37 -2.09 11.55
CA SER A 250 34.00 -0.88 10.79
C SER A 250 33.17 -1.27 9.58
N GLY A 251 32.60 -0.29 8.89
CA GLY A 251 31.75 -0.45 7.71
C GLY A 251 30.33 0.09 7.94
N GLU A 252 29.50 0.02 6.92
CA GLU A 252 28.09 0.40 7.02
C GLU A 252 27.29 -0.67 7.78
N THR A 253 26.27 -0.23 8.50
CA THR A 253 25.32 -1.13 9.16
C THR A 253 24.31 -1.64 8.14
N HIS A 254 24.23 -2.96 8.01
CA HIS A 254 23.26 -3.65 7.15
C HIS A 254 22.60 -4.78 7.96
N ILE A 255 21.56 -4.45 8.71
CA ILE A 255 20.74 -5.45 9.40
C ILE A 255 19.51 -5.75 8.54
N ALA A 256 19.38 -7.02 8.16
CA ALA A 256 18.20 -7.55 7.50
C ALA A 256 17.49 -8.55 8.41
N PHE A 257 16.20 -8.72 8.19
CA PHE A 257 15.40 -9.72 8.89
C PHE A 257 14.41 -10.38 7.96
N ASP A 258 14.09 -11.62 8.27
CA ASP A 258 12.97 -12.33 7.67
C ASP A 258 12.21 -13.15 8.77
N ARG A 259 11.04 -13.64 8.40
CA ARG A 259 10.21 -14.49 9.24
C ARG A 259 9.25 -15.27 8.36
N ASP A 260 9.09 -16.55 8.64
CA ASP A 260 8.04 -17.34 7.98
C ASP A 260 6.66 -16.86 8.44
N VAL A 261 5.68 -16.90 7.52
CA VAL A 261 4.30 -16.48 7.81
C VAL A 261 3.74 -17.31 8.98
N PHE A 262 3.12 -16.63 9.94
CA PHE A 262 2.63 -17.18 11.22
C PHE A 262 3.69 -17.76 12.15
N ALA A 263 4.98 -17.63 11.84
CA ALA A 263 6.04 -18.01 12.76
C ALA A 263 6.30 -16.92 13.82
N TYR A 264 6.79 -17.35 14.98
CA TYR A 264 7.18 -16.47 16.08
C TYR A 264 8.70 -16.30 16.20
N VAL A 265 9.47 -16.81 15.24
CA VAL A 265 10.93 -16.67 15.20
C VAL A 265 11.29 -15.70 14.07
N VAL A 266 11.88 -14.56 14.44
CA VAL A 266 12.46 -13.60 13.49
C VAL A 266 13.95 -13.92 13.33
N ARG A 267 14.39 -14.10 12.11
CA ARG A 267 15.77 -14.36 11.73
C ARG A 267 16.45 -13.04 11.39
N LEU A 268 17.53 -12.67 12.12
CA LEU A 268 18.35 -11.51 11.86
C LEU A 268 19.63 -11.92 11.16
N THR A 269 20.02 -11.18 10.12
CA THR A 269 21.26 -11.38 9.36
C THR A 269 21.95 -10.03 9.09
N GLY A 270 23.21 -10.10 8.61
CA GLY A 270 23.95 -8.91 8.24
C GLY A 270 24.97 -8.45 9.26
N THR A 271 25.33 -7.18 9.25
CA THR A 271 26.41 -6.62 10.06
C THR A 271 26.06 -5.28 10.69
N ILE A 272 26.63 -5.03 11.88
CA ILE A 272 26.61 -3.72 12.55
C ILE A 272 28.02 -3.38 13.00
N ALA A 273 28.52 -2.15 12.71
CA ALA A 273 29.85 -1.72 13.09
C ALA A 273 29.94 -1.40 14.58
N LEU A 274 31.11 -1.64 15.20
CA LEU A 274 31.44 -1.14 16.54
C LEU A 274 31.26 0.40 16.57
N GLY A 275 30.56 0.91 17.58
CA GLY A 275 30.29 2.35 17.67
C GLY A 275 29.20 2.90 16.74
N ALA A 276 28.56 2.05 15.91
CA ALA A 276 27.38 2.45 15.18
C ALA A 276 26.24 2.84 16.13
N LYS A 277 25.39 3.76 15.67
CA LYS A 277 24.15 4.08 16.41
C LYS A 277 23.26 2.86 16.47
N PRO A 278 22.44 2.70 17.52
CA PRO A 278 21.43 1.65 17.58
C PRO A 278 20.54 1.67 16.31
N GLU A 279 20.34 0.50 15.71
CA GLU A 279 19.50 0.33 14.51
C GLU A 279 18.07 -0.04 14.91
N PRO A 280 17.07 0.82 14.65
CA PRO A 280 15.68 0.50 14.95
C PRO A 280 15.10 -0.42 13.87
N LEU A 281 14.45 -1.49 14.26
CA LEU A 281 13.69 -2.40 13.40
C LEU A 281 12.20 -2.30 13.72
N ARG A 282 11.36 -2.60 12.72
CA ARG A 282 9.91 -2.70 12.87
C ARG A 282 9.38 -3.93 12.15
N PHE A 283 8.86 -4.86 12.93
CA PHE A 283 8.31 -6.11 12.45
C PHE A 283 6.80 -6.01 12.27
N GLY A 284 6.28 -6.56 11.18
CA GLY A 284 4.85 -6.73 10.98
C GLY A 284 4.29 -7.85 11.87
N ILE A 285 3.02 -7.74 12.19
CA ILE A 285 2.25 -8.70 12.98
C ILE A 285 1.31 -9.48 12.09
N ASP A 286 1.41 -10.81 12.08
CA ASP A 286 0.53 -11.66 11.25
C ASP A 286 -0.85 -11.87 11.88
N ASP A 287 -0.93 -11.92 13.22
CA ASP A 287 -2.16 -12.08 13.98
C ASP A 287 -2.36 -10.90 14.94
N PRO A 288 -2.93 -9.78 14.45
CA PRO A 288 -3.13 -8.60 15.27
C PRO A 288 -4.07 -8.80 16.44
N ALA A 289 -5.10 -9.66 16.30
CA ALA A 289 -6.02 -9.94 17.37
C ALA A 289 -5.32 -10.65 18.54
N ARG A 290 -4.47 -11.64 18.24
CA ARG A 290 -3.65 -12.31 19.25
C ARG A 290 -2.59 -11.39 19.86
N PHE A 291 -1.99 -10.53 19.06
CA PHE A 291 -1.04 -9.51 19.52
C PHE A 291 -1.70 -8.54 20.51
N THR A 292 -2.90 -8.06 20.20
CA THR A 292 -3.67 -7.20 21.09
C THR A 292 -4.00 -7.93 22.41
N ALA A 293 -4.38 -9.21 22.35
CA ALA A 293 -4.63 -10.02 23.56
C ALA A 293 -3.36 -10.19 24.41
N TRP A 294 -2.19 -10.41 23.77
CA TRP A 294 -0.90 -10.47 24.45
C TRP A 294 -0.59 -9.16 25.19
N ARG A 295 -0.76 -8.03 24.52
CA ARG A 295 -0.51 -6.72 25.11
C ARG A 295 -1.49 -6.40 26.22
N PHE A 296 -2.77 -6.71 26.01
CA PHE A 296 -3.82 -6.50 26.99
C PHE A 296 -3.59 -7.29 28.29
N ARG A 297 -3.09 -8.53 28.19
CA ARG A 297 -2.68 -9.32 29.35
C ARG A 297 -1.66 -8.59 30.21
N GLN A 298 -0.68 -7.91 29.60
CA GLN A 298 0.32 -7.11 30.33
C GLN A 298 -0.32 -5.91 31.02
N LEU A 299 -1.25 -5.21 30.33
CA LEU A 299 -1.98 -4.09 30.92
C LEU A 299 -2.86 -4.51 32.10
N LEU A 300 -3.50 -5.67 32.03
CA LEU A 300 -4.25 -6.26 33.14
C LEU A 300 -3.35 -6.59 34.33
N ALA A 301 -2.20 -7.23 34.09
CA ALA A 301 -1.23 -7.56 35.14
C ALA A 301 -0.71 -6.29 35.85
N ALA A 302 -0.41 -5.22 35.10
CA ALA A 302 0.00 -3.93 35.66
C ALA A 302 -1.07 -3.27 36.55
N ARG A 303 -2.34 -3.68 36.42
CA ARG A 303 -3.49 -3.24 37.24
C ARG A 303 -3.86 -4.21 38.37
N GLY A 304 -3.03 -5.22 38.59
CA GLY A 304 -3.26 -6.24 39.63
C GLY A 304 -4.40 -7.24 39.28
N VAL A 305 -4.76 -7.37 38.02
CA VAL A 305 -5.71 -8.40 37.54
C VAL A 305 -4.92 -9.65 37.17
N ARG A 306 -5.19 -10.76 37.87
CA ARG A 306 -4.57 -12.05 37.63
C ARG A 306 -5.25 -12.77 36.47
N VAL A 307 -4.50 -13.08 35.42
CA VAL A 307 -4.93 -13.90 34.28
C VAL A 307 -4.57 -15.35 34.59
N THR A 308 -5.56 -16.25 34.68
CA THR A 308 -5.38 -17.67 35.03
C THR A 308 -5.34 -18.59 33.82
N GLY A 309 -5.82 -18.10 32.67
CA GLY A 309 -5.86 -18.81 31.40
C GLY A 309 -4.76 -18.40 30.44
N THR A 310 -5.03 -18.58 29.16
CA THR A 310 -4.11 -18.30 28.03
C THR A 310 -4.55 -17.05 27.25
N ILE A 311 -3.69 -16.59 26.33
CA ILE A 311 -4.08 -15.64 25.29
C ILE A 311 -4.56 -16.38 24.05
N GLY A 312 -5.55 -15.83 23.35
CA GLY A 312 -6.11 -16.40 22.13
C GLY A 312 -6.62 -15.34 21.18
N ALA A 313 -7.06 -15.78 20.02
CA ALA A 313 -7.77 -14.96 19.05
C ALA A 313 -9.05 -15.67 18.56
N ARG A 314 -10.02 -14.86 18.15
CA ARG A 314 -11.27 -15.32 17.55
C ARG A 314 -11.40 -14.62 16.20
N HIS A 315 -11.31 -15.42 15.13
CA HIS A 315 -11.43 -14.97 13.76
C HIS A 315 -12.73 -15.46 13.14
N ARG A 316 -13.24 -14.73 12.17
CA ARG A 316 -14.34 -15.18 11.31
C ARG A 316 -13.77 -15.66 9.97
N PRO A 317 -13.80 -16.97 9.68
CA PRO A 317 -13.29 -17.48 8.43
C PRO A 317 -13.96 -16.82 7.23
N LEU A 318 -13.19 -16.53 6.18
CA LEU A 318 -13.73 -16.12 4.90
C LEU A 318 -14.60 -17.23 4.30
N SER A 319 -15.73 -16.87 3.75
CA SER A 319 -16.71 -17.80 3.19
C SER A 319 -17.22 -17.32 1.83
N PRO A 320 -17.87 -18.21 1.02
CA PRO A 320 -18.52 -17.79 -0.23
C PRO A 320 -19.57 -16.69 -0.04
N ALA A 321 -20.16 -16.57 1.17
CA ALA A 321 -21.10 -15.49 1.50
C ALA A 321 -20.42 -14.12 1.63
N ASP A 322 -19.10 -14.06 1.70
CA ASP A 322 -18.32 -12.83 1.73
C ASP A 322 -17.95 -12.30 0.33
N ASP A 323 -18.18 -13.11 -0.71
CA ASP A 323 -18.00 -12.72 -2.11
C ASP A 323 -19.34 -12.22 -2.71
N PRO A 324 -19.45 -10.93 -3.06
CA PRO A 324 -20.68 -10.39 -3.66
C PRO A 324 -21.07 -11.03 -5.00
N ALA A 325 -20.11 -11.59 -5.75
CA ALA A 325 -20.40 -12.29 -7.00
C ALA A 325 -21.10 -13.64 -6.75
N ILE A 326 -20.78 -14.31 -5.64
CA ILE A 326 -21.36 -15.60 -5.24
C ILE A 326 -22.65 -15.38 -4.44
N ARG A 327 -22.60 -14.46 -3.48
CA ARG A 327 -23.71 -14.17 -2.53
C ARG A 327 -24.97 -13.67 -3.22
N LYS A 328 -24.86 -12.86 -4.27
CA LYS A 328 -25.99 -12.25 -5.00
C LYS A 328 -26.95 -11.46 -4.09
N GLY A 329 -26.47 -10.37 -3.51
CA GLY A 329 -27.27 -9.49 -2.66
C GLY A 329 -26.56 -9.04 -1.39
N ALA A 330 -27.33 -8.53 -0.42
CA ALA A 330 -26.79 -8.13 0.87
C ALA A 330 -26.31 -9.35 1.68
N PRO A 331 -25.27 -9.20 2.51
CA PRO A 331 -24.86 -10.27 3.42
C PRO A 331 -25.95 -10.55 4.45
N ALA A 332 -25.96 -11.78 4.98
CA ALA A 332 -26.86 -12.13 6.07
C ALA A 332 -26.68 -11.19 7.26
N ALA A 333 -27.79 -10.82 7.89
CA ALA A 333 -27.75 -10.03 9.12
C ALA A 333 -26.97 -10.78 10.20
N ARG A 334 -26.10 -10.07 10.89
CA ARG A 334 -25.37 -10.62 12.04
C ARG A 334 -26.23 -10.54 13.30
N PRO A 335 -26.05 -11.50 14.20
CA PRO A 335 -26.62 -11.33 15.55
C PRO A 335 -26.15 -10.02 16.17
N PRO A 336 -26.95 -9.38 17.02
CA PRO A 336 -26.51 -8.25 17.81
C PRO A 336 -25.23 -8.61 18.58
N ALA A 337 -24.27 -7.69 18.60
CA ALA A 337 -23.06 -7.89 19.41
C ALA A 337 -23.44 -7.94 20.91
N PRO A 338 -22.84 -8.82 21.71
CA PRO A 338 -23.01 -8.80 23.15
C PRO A 338 -22.68 -7.43 23.75
N GLU A 339 -23.33 -7.07 24.84
CA GLU A 339 -23.06 -5.80 25.52
C GLU A 339 -21.59 -5.72 25.98
N ALA A 340 -20.95 -4.61 25.65
CA ALA A 340 -19.57 -4.34 26.08
C ALA A 340 -19.57 -3.77 27.50
N LEU A 341 -18.61 -4.20 28.32
CA LEU A 341 -18.32 -3.59 29.63
C LEU A 341 -17.84 -2.13 29.45
N ALA A 342 -17.04 -1.90 28.43
CA ALA A 342 -16.59 -0.57 28.00
C ALA A 342 -16.30 -0.59 26.50
N ARG A 343 -16.44 0.57 25.87
CA ARG A 343 -16.13 0.79 24.44
C ARG A 343 -15.50 2.16 24.26
N LEU A 344 -14.43 2.20 23.47
CA LEU A 344 -13.78 3.43 23.10
C LEU A 344 -14.58 4.17 22.00
N THR A 345 -14.32 5.46 21.89
CA THR A 345 -14.85 6.30 20.81
C THR A 345 -13.67 6.90 20.05
N PRO A 346 -13.28 6.31 18.91
CA PRO A 346 -12.18 6.80 18.09
C PRO A 346 -12.37 8.25 17.64
N ALA A 347 -11.25 8.88 17.34
CA ALA A 347 -11.21 10.17 16.71
C ALA A 347 -11.88 10.16 15.32
N PRO A 348 -12.19 11.35 14.76
CA PRO A 348 -12.81 11.44 13.44
C PRO A 348 -12.03 10.72 12.34
N LEU A 349 -12.75 10.04 11.45
CA LEU A 349 -12.15 9.30 10.32
C LEU A 349 -11.34 10.16 9.36
N ILE A 350 -11.61 11.47 9.30
CA ILE A 350 -10.84 12.42 8.50
C ILE A 350 -9.35 12.43 8.88
N GLU A 351 -9.03 12.14 10.13
CA GLU A 351 -7.65 12.02 10.58
C GLU A 351 -6.97 10.78 10.00
N ASP A 352 -7.66 9.63 9.97
CA ASP A 352 -7.16 8.42 9.31
C ASP A 352 -7.00 8.64 7.80
N LEU A 353 -7.97 9.26 7.15
CA LEU A 353 -7.90 9.59 5.73
C LEU A 353 -6.71 10.50 5.42
N THR A 354 -6.37 11.40 6.34
CA THR A 354 -5.17 12.25 6.25
C THR A 354 -3.88 11.43 6.42
N ILE A 355 -3.81 10.53 7.40
CA ILE A 355 -2.69 9.62 7.62
C ILE A 355 -2.50 8.72 6.38
N ILE A 356 -3.58 8.13 5.84
CA ILE A 356 -3.54 7.28 4.64
C ILE A 356 -2.84 8.01 3.48
N ASN A 357 -3.20 9.26 3.21
CA ASN A 357 -2.66 9.98 2.08
C ASN A 357 -1.30 10.63 2.35
N LYS A 358 -1.13 11.37 3.47
CA LYS A 358 0.11 12.11 3.79
C LYS A 358 1.26 11.21 4.21
N VAL A 359 1.01 10.24 5.09
CA VAL A 359 2.02 9.31 5.59
C VAL A 359 2.14 8.07 4.69
N SER A 360 1.12 7.83 3.86
CA SER A 360 1.02 6.64 2.99
C SER A 360 0.87 5.34 3.79
N GLN A 361 0.13 5.35 4.91
CA GLN A 361 -0.03 4.20 5.79
C GLN A 361 -0.87 3.10 5.09
N ASN A 362 -0.29 1.90 4.97
CA ASN A 362 -0.90 0.78 4.25
C ASN A 362 -2.06 0.16 5.04
N LEU A 363 -1.80 -0.16 6.32
CA LEU A 363 -2.78 -0.78 7.22
C LEU A 363 -4.06 0.06 7.28
N HIS A 364 -3.95 1.38 7.51
CA HIS A 364 -5.10 2.28 7.58
C HIS A 364 -5.90 2.29 6.28
N ALA A 365 -5.22 2.23 5.12
CA ALA A 365 -5.89 2.21 3.82
C ALA A 365 -6.68 0.91 3.59
N ASP A 366 -6.13 -0.24 3.95
CA ASP A 366 -6.82 -1.51 3.84
C ASP A 366 -7.97 -1.62 4.85
N LEU A 367 -7.78 -1.14 6.07
CA LEU A 367 -8.87 -1.04 7.06
C LEU A 367 -9.98 -0.12 6.57
N MET A 368 -9.64 1.03 5.97
CA MET A 368 -10.64 1.94 5.40
C MET A 368 -11.46 1.27 4.29
N LEU A 369 -10.81 0.48 3.40
CA LEU A 369 -11.52 -0.33 2.41
C LEU A 369 -12.50 -1.31 3.06
N ARG A 370 -12.08 -1.98 4.16
CA ARG A 370 -12.95 -2.91 4.92
C ARG A 370 -14.12 -2.18 5.60
N ARG A 371 -13.87 -0.99 6.14
CA ARG A 371 -14.92 -0.16 6.76
C ARG A 371 -15.96 0.30 5.75
N VAL A 372 -15.52 0.79 4.58
CA VAL A 372 -16.42 1.13 3.47
C VAL A 372 -17.24 -0.10 3.04
N SER A 373 -16.59 -1.26 2.94
CA SER A 373 -17.28 -2.49 2.55
C SER A 373 -18.36 -2.93 3.53
N ARG A 374 -18.25 -2.53 4.81
CA ARG A 374 -19.24 -2.86 5.86
C ARG A 374 -20.55 -2.10 5.75
N LEU A 375 -20.62 -1.01 5.00
CA LEU A 375 -21.86 -0.27 4.81
C LEU A 375 -22.97 -1.15 4.19
N ASN A 376 -22.61 -1.88 3.12
CA ASN A 376 -23.58 -2.68 2.37
C ASN A 376 -23.07 -4.12 2.13
N GLY A 377 -21.97 -4.49 2.74
CA GLY A 377 -21.26 -5.76 2.56
C GLY A 377 -20.84 -6.41 3.86
N SER A 378 -20.02 -7.46 3.73
CA SER A 378 -19.55 -8.31 4.83
C SER A 378 -18.30 -7.78 5.53
N GLY A 379 -17.63 -6.78 4.99
CA GLY A 379 -16.29 -6.34 5.39
C GLY A 379 -15.16 -7.03 4.62
N SER A 380 -15.47 -7.76 3.54
CA SER A 380 -14.46 -8.41 2.68
C SER A 380 -13.76 -7.42 1.74
N ILE A 381 -12.59 -7.80 1.21
CA ILE A 381 -11.93 -7.04 0.14
C ILE A 381 -12.85 -6.95 -1.09
N ALA A 382 -13.51 -8.04 -1.44
CA ALA A 382 -14.41 -8.10 -2.60
C ALA A 382 -15.57 -7.11 -2.51
N ASP A 383 -16.20 -6.96 -1.33
CA ASP A 383 -17.23 -5.94 -1.10
C ASP A 383 -16.65 -4.52 -1.18
N GLY A 384 -15.44 -4.30 -0.66
CA GLY A 384 -14.74 -3.03 -0.78
C GLY A 384 -14.46 -2.66 -2.25
N GLN A 385 -14.07 -3.61 -3.06
CA GLN A 385 -13.89 -3.42 -4.51
C GLN A 385 -15.21 -3.06 -5.22
N VAL A 386 -16.34 -3.59 -4.77
CA VAL A 386 -17.68 -3.19 -5.29
C VAL A 386 -17.93 -1.72 -5.01
N ALA A 387 -17.65 -1.25 -3.79
CA ALA A 387 -17.81 0.15 -3.42
C ALA A 387 -16.91 1.08 -4.26
N VAL A 388 -15.63 0.72 -4.43
CA VAL A 388 -14.69 1.47 -5.28
C VAL A 388 -15.18 1.52 -6.73
N ARG A 389 -15.62 0.38 -7.29
CA ARG A 389 -16.19 0.34 -8.65
C ARG A 389 -17.42 1.24 -8.80
N ALA A 390 -18.30 1.25 -7.80
CA ALA A 390 -19.50 2.09 -7.82
C ALA A 390 -19.16 3.59 -7.80
N MET A 391 -18.19 4.01 -6.98
CA MET A 391 -17.70 5.39 -6.97
C MET A 391 -17.07 5.75 -8.32
N LEU A 392 -16.21 4.91 -8.88
CA LEU A 392 -15.55 5.16 -10.17
C LEU A 392 -16.54 5.22 -11.35
N ALA A 393 -17.60 4.43 -11.31
CA ALA A 393 -18.68 4.52 -12.29
C ALA A 393 -19.40 5.89 -12.23
N ARG A 394 -19.65 6.44 -11.01
CA ARG A 394 -20.18 7.81 -10.86
C ARG A 394 -19.21 8.87 -11.34
N ALA A 395 -17.90 8.64 -11.14
CA ALA A 395 -16.85 9.51 -11.64
C ALA A 395 -16.65 9.45 -13.17
N GLY A 396 -17.32 8.51 -13.87
CA GLY A 396 -17.18 8.34 -15.31
C GLY A 396 -15.91 7.61 -15.75
N VAL A 397 -15.22 6.91 -14.84
CA VAL A 397 -14.04 6.13 -15.18
C VAL A 397 -14.46 4.81 -15.84
N ALA A 398 -13.93 4.53 -17.02
CA ALA A 398 -14.26 3.31 -17.74
C ALA A 398 -13.77 2.05 -17.00
N ARG A 399 -14.58 0.99 -16.99
CA ARG A 399 -14.26 -0.25 -16.25
C ARG A 399 -12.94 -0.88 -16.70
N THR A 400 -12.53 -0.68 -17.92
CA THR A 400 -11.27 -1.18 -18.48
C THR A 400 -10.03 -0.44 -17.99
N GLU A 401 -10.18 0.70 -17.35
CA GLU A 401 -9.06 1.55 -16.90
C GLU A 401 -8.51 1.18 -15.53
N PHE A 402 -9.15 0.29 -14.78
CA PHE A 402 -8.72 -0.05 -13.44
C PHE A 402 -9.04 -1.49 -13.01
N ASP A 403 -8.19 -2.03 -12.14
CA ASP A 403 -8.46 -3.20 -11.29
C ASP A 403 -7.78 -2.98 -9.94
N PHE A 404 -8.48 -3.33 -8.85
CA PHE A 404 -7.94 -3.26 -7.49
C PHE A 404 -8.09 -4.61 -6.79
N SER A 405 -7.07 -4.98 -6.00
CA SER A 405 -7.02 -6.19 -5.18
C SER A 405 -6.82 -5.90 -3.70
N ASP A 406 -6.52 -4.63 -3.35
CA ASP A 406 -6.39 -4.13 -1.99
C ASP A 406 -6.78 -2.64 -1.92
N GLY A 407 -6.71 -2.05 -0.73
CA GLY A 407 -6.96 -0.62 -0.51
C GLY A 407 -5.69 0.23 -0.45
N SER A 408 -4.53 -0.39 -0.29
CA SER A 408 -3.26 0.28 0.00
C SER A 408 -2.35 0.45 -1.21
N GLY A 409 -2.44 -0.45 -2.19
CA GLY A 409 -1.55 -0.50 -3.34
C GLY A 409 -0.34 -1.41 -3.15
N MET A 410 -0.32 -2.26 -2.15
CA MET A 410 0.71 -3.27 -1.94
C MET A 410 0.58 -4.44 -2.91
N SER A 411 -0.62 -4.70 -3.39
CA SER A 411 -0.89 -5.74 -4.38
C SER A 411 -0.28 -5.41 -5.74
N SER A 412 0.52 -6.34 -6.26
CA SER A 412 1.03 -6.30 -7.64
C SER A 412 -0.05 -6.54 -8.71
N TYR A 413 -1.29 -6.86 -8.31
CA TYR A 413 -2.43 -7.07 -9.23
C TYR A 413 -3.22 -5.78 -9.49
N ASN A 414 -3.03 -4.73 -8.69
CA ASN A 414 -3.64 -3.43 -8.94
C ASN A 414 -3.20 -2.87 -10.30
N ARG A 415 -4.13 -2.32 -11.04
CA ARG A 415 -3.90 -1.67 -12.35
C ARG A 415 -4.73 -0.41 -12.47
N VAL A 416 -4.11 0.65 -12.96
CA VAL A 416 -4.78 1.93 -13.27
C VAL A 416 -4.20 2.53 -14.53
N ALA A 417 -5.07 3.04 -15.41
CA ALA A 417 -4.67 3.87 -16.52
C ALA A 417 -4.51 5.35 -16.06
N PRO A 418 -3.52 6.09 -16.58
CA PRO A 418 -3.37 7.52 -16.25
C PRO A 418 -4.64 8.33 -16.49
N ARG A 419 -5.36 8.07 -17.58
CA ARG A 419 -6.64 8.74 -17.91
C ARG A 419 -7.69 8.47 -16.84
N GLY A 420 -7.86 7.22 -16.40
CA GLY A 420 -8.80 6.85 -15.33
C GLY A 420 -8.50 7.57 -14.01
N ALA A 421 -7.22 7.69 -13.66
CA ALA A 421 -6.82 8.43 -12.46
C ALA A 421 -7.14 9.93 -12.58
N VAL A 422 -6.86 10.57 -13.74
CA VAL A 422 -7.18 11.98 -13.98
C VAL A 422 -8.69 12.20 -14.00
N THR A 423 -9.46 11.31 -14.63
CA THR A 423 -10.93 11.38 -14.65
C THR A 423 -11.50 11.37 -13.22
N MET A 424 -11.05 10.47 -12.38
CA MET A 424 -11.44 10.43 -10.96
C MET A 424 -11.05 11.72 -10.22
N LEU A 425 -9.80 12.19 -10.36
CA LEU A 425 -9.33 13.41 -9.69
C LEU A 425 -10.15 14.63 -10.10
N ARG A 426 -10.48 14.76 -11.37
CA ARG A 426 -11.34 15.84 -11.88
C ARG A 426 -12.75 15.76 -11.29
N TRP A 427 -13.34 14.57 -11.23
CA TRP A 427 -14.63 14.36 -10.59
C TRP A 427 -14.58 14.73 -9.10
N ILE A 428 -13.54 14.32 -8.35
CA ILE A 428 -13.35 14.71 -6.95
C ILE A 428 -13.37 16.24 -6.78
N ALA A 429 -12.71 16.97 -7.66
CA ALA A 429 -12.66 18.45 -7.60
C ALA A 429 -14.04 19.10 -7.71
N THR A 430 -15.05 18.41 -8.27
CA THR A 430 -16.43 18.91 -8.39
C THR A 430 -17.32 18.49 -7.21
N GLN A 431 -16.84 17.63 -6.30
CA GLN A 431 -17.66 17.17 -5.18
C GLN A 431 -17.66 18.15 -4.02
N PRO A 432 -18.74 18.24 -3.23
CA PRO A 432 -18.81 19.11 -2.06
C PRO A 432 -17.67 18.88 -1.05
N TRP A 433 -17.18 17.64 -0.96
CA TRP A 433 -16.08 17.23 -0.10
C TRP A 433 -14.69 17.30 -0.79
N GLY A 434 -14.63 17.68 -2.07
CA GLY A 434 -13.41 17.64 -2.86
C GLY A 434 -12.26 18.46 -2.29
N ALA A 435 -12.56 19.65 -1.74
CA ALA A 435 -11.56 20.49 -1.09
C ALA A 435 -10.99 19.83 0.19
N ALA A 436 -11.83 19.21 1.01
CA ALA A 436 -11.44 18.48 2.21
C ALA A 436 -10.58 17.26 1.83
N TRP A 437 -10.96 16.51 0.80
CA TRP A 437 -10.17 15.39 0.30
C TRP A 437 -8.79 15.85 -0.21
N ARG A 438 -8.72 16.92 -1.02
CA ARG A 438 -7.46 17.48 -1.52
C ARG A 438 -6.53 17.88 -0.37
N ALA A 439 -7.05 18.39 0.74
CA ALA A 439 -6.29 18.77 1.92
C ALA A 439 -5.60 17.56 2.60
N THR A 440 -6.07 16.34 2.38
CA THR A 440 -5.41 15.11 2.86
C THR A 440 -4.17 14.72 2.05
N LEU A 441 -3.95 15.29 0.85
CA LEU A 441 -2.81 14.94 0.01
C LEU A 441 -1.50 15.53 0.54
N PRO A 442 -0.34 14.88 0.27
CA PRO A 442 0.97 15.50 0.41
C PRO A 442 1.08 16.79 -0.39
N ILE A 443 1.81 17.76 0.16
CA ILE A 443 2.02 19.10 -0.43
C ILE A 443 3.50 19.24 -0.79
N GLY A 444 3.81 19.87 -1.91
CA GLY A 444 5.18 20.20 -2.31
C GLY A 444 5.87 21.03 -1.22
N GLY A 445 7.13 20.72 -0.93
CA GLY A 445 7.88 21.38 0.15
C GLY A 445 7.65 20.79 1.54
N GLU A 446 6.69 19.85 1.71
CA GLU A 446 6.37 19.26 3.00
C GLU A 446 6.47 17.72 2.98
N GLY A 447 6.80 17.11 4.14
CA GLY A 447 6.76 15.66 4.35
C GLY A 447 7.44 14.86 3.24
N GLY A 448 6.73 13.92 2.64
CA GLY A 448 7.23 13.06 1.56
C GLY A 448 7.56 13.78 0.24
N LEU A 449 7.09 15.02 0.04
CA LEU A 449 7.39 15.85 -1.12
C LEU A 449 8.38 16.99 -0.81
N ALA A 450 8.90 17.11 0.42
CA ALA A 450 9.82 18.19 0.83
C ALA A 450 11.05 18.25 -0.07
N LYS A 451 11.72 17.12 -0.27
CA LYS A 451 12.96 17.03 -1.08
C LYS A 451 12.70 17.01 -2.60
N ARG A 452 11.43 16.87 -3.03
CA ARG A 452 11.08 16.74 -4.45
C ARG A 452 10.71 18.08 -5.07
N TYR A 453 9.96 18.91 -4.35
CA TYR A 453 9.41 20.16 -4.87
C TYR A 453 9.70 21.38 -4.00
N GLY A 454 10.30 21.22 -2.81
CA GLY A 454 10.71 22.35 -1.96
C GLY A 454 11.71 23.26 -2.67
N GLY A 455 11.48 24.57 -2.65
CA GLY A 455 12.30 25.57 -3.34
C GLY A 455 12.14 25.61 -4.86
N THR A 456 11.19 24.86 -5.44
CA THR A 456 10.87 24.88 -6.89
C THR A 456 9.65 25.73 -7.19
N ALA A 457 9.28 25.86 -8.48
CA ALA A 457 8.06 26.54 -8.89
C ALA A 457 6.76 25.87 -8.36
N LEU A 458 6.84 24.61 -7.93
CA LEU A 458 5.73 23.85 -7.36
C LEU A 458 5.77 23.74 -5.83
N ASP A 459 6.66 24.47 -5.18
CA ASP A 459 6.69 24.57 -3.71
C ASP A 459 5.34 25.13 -3.21
N HIS A 460 4.70 24.39 -2.28
CA HIS A 460 3.33 24.63 -1.80
C HIS A 460 2.24 24.73 -2.91
N LYS A 461 2.57 24.35 -4.16
CA LYS A 461 1.66 24.43 -5.31
C LYS A 461 1.32 23.10 -5.95
N ILE A 462 1.89 22.00 -5.47
CA ILE A 462 1.53 20.64 -5.89
C ILE A 462 0.91 19.89 -4.72
N PHE A 463 -0.22 19.23 -4.98
CA PHE A 463 -0.97 18.40 -4.04
C PHE A 463 -1.09 17.03 -4.67
N ALA A 464 -0.22 16.10 -4.30
CA ALA A 464 -0.13 14.84 -5.03
C ALA A 464 0.23 13.67 -4.13
N LYS A 465 -0.41 12.51 -4.41
CA LYS A 465 -0.08 11.24 -3.80
C LYS A 465 1.08 10.59 -4.52
N THR A 466 2.09 10.20 -3.76
CA THR A 466 3.22 9.40 -4.23
C THR A 466 2.89 7.90 -4.22
N GLY A 467 3.58 7.12 -5.03
CA GLY A 467 3.56 5.66 -4.98
C GLY A 467 4.92 5.09 -5.29
N THR A 468 5.34 4.08 -4.53
CA THR A 468 6.55 3.30 -4.78
C THR A 468 6.28 1.85 -4.40
N LEU A 469 6.59 0.95 -5.29
CA LEU A 469 6.62 -0.49 -5.11
C LEU A 469 7.78 -1.01 -5.96
N ASN A 470 8.14 -2.31 -5.83
CA ASN A 470 9.19 -2.87 -6.68
C ASN A 470 8.96 -2.55 -8.16
N ALA A 471 9.98 -2.06 -8.86
CA ALA A 471 9.94 -1.67 -10.27
C ALA A 471 8.87 -0.61 -10.61
N THR A 472 8.37 0.17 -9.63
CA THR A 472 7.24 1.10 -9.85
C THR A 472 7.43 2.41 -9.10
N ASN A 473 7.20 3.54 -9.79
CA ASN A 473 6.99 4.86 -9.19
C ASN A 473 5.71 5.49 -9.73
N ALA A 474 5.02 6.26 -8.90
CA ALA A 474 3.77 6.93 -9.24
C ALA A 474 3.66 8.30 -8.58
N LEU A 475 2.96 9.23 -9.25
CA LEU A 475 2.59 10.53 -8.70
C LEU A 475 1.34 11.03 -9.40
N SER A 476 0.29 11.37 -8.65
CA SER A 476 -0.96 11.86 -9.22
C SER A 476 -1.62 12.87 -8.29
N GLY A 477 -2.28 13.87 -8.86
CA GLY A 477 -2.94 14.93 -8.11
C GLY A 477 -3.14 16.21 -8.90
N TYR A 478 -2.94 17.34 -8.24
CA TYR A 478 -3.16 18.67 -8.75
C TYR A 478 -1.91 19.52 -8.63
N MET A 479 -1.67 20.42 -9.59
CA MET A 479 -0.62 21.42 -9.49
C MET A 479 -1.15 22.80 -9.93
N ILE A 480 -0.65 23.85 -9.27
CA ILE A 480 -0.92 25.24 -9.64
C ILE A 480 0.31 25.73 -10.40
N THR A 481 0.14 26.06 -11.66
CA THR A 481 1.22 26.50 -12.55
C THR A 481 1.71 27.91 -12.20
N LYS A 482 2.81 28.33 -12.83
CA LYS A 482 3.33 29.70 -12.70
C LYS A 482 2.28 30.75 -13.13
N GLY A 483 1.47 30.44 -14.14
CA GLY A 483 0.37 31.28 -14.62
C GLY A 483 -0.88 31.27 -13.74
N GLY A 484 -0.88 30.53 -12.60
CA GLY A 484 -2.01 30.45 -11.67
C GLY A 484 -3.09 29.45 -12.08
N ARG A 485 -2.90 28.68 -13.15
CA ARG A 485 -3.86 27.66 -13.62
C ARG A 485 -3.73 26.39 -12.77
N THR A 486 -4.85 25.75 -12.49
CA THR A 486 -4.85 24.43 -11.83
C THR A 486 -4.87 23.32 -12.89
N LEU A 487 -3.84 22.48 -12.90
CA LEU A 487 -3.78 21.31 -13.76
C LEU A 487 -4.00 20.04 -12.92
N THR A 488 -4.71 19.08 -13.51
CA THR A 488 -4.86 17.72 -12.93
C THR A 488 -3.96 16.77 -13.69
N PHE A 489 -3.21 15.93 -12.98
CA PHE A 489 -2.25 15.04 -13.63
C PHE A 489 -2.15 13.66 -12.96
N SER A 490 -1.72 12.69 -13.74
CA SER A 490 -1.30 11.37 -13.27
C SER A 490 -0.12 10.87 -14.09
N ILE A 491 0.98 10.52 -13.42
CA ILE A 491 2.17 9.93 -14.02
C ILE A 491 2.53 8.62 -13.31
N PHE A 492 2.71 7.58 -14.09
CA PHE A 492 3.19 6.26 -13.67
C PHE A 492 4.46 5.89 -14.41
N ALA A 493 5.41 5.27 -13.69
CA ALA A 493 6.59 4.63 -14.23
C ALA A 493 6.60 3.17 -13.74
N ASN A 494 6.57 2.22 -14.66
CA ASN A 494 6.68 0.79 -14.36
C ASN A 494 7.91 0.21 -15.07
N ASP A 495 8.26 -1.02 -14.71
CA ASP A 495 9.40 -1.73 -15.27
C ASP A 495 10.74 -1.00 -15.01
N VAL A 496 10.79 -0.26 -13.89
CA VAL A 496 12.01 0.44 -13.44
C VAL A 496 13.02 -0.61 -13.00
N PRO A 497 14.26 -0.62 -13.58
CA PRO A 497 15.27 -1.59 -13.22
C PRO A 497 15.64 -1.55 -11.73
N GLU A 498 15.97 -2.72 -11.16
CA GLU A 498 16.36 -2.86 -9.77
C GLU A 498 17.56 -1.95 -9.41
N GLY A 499 17.54 -1.40 -8.20
CA GLY A 499 18.58 -0.48 -7.72
C GLY A 499 18.54 0.92 -8.36
N THR A 500 17.54 1.22 -9.22
CA THR A 500 17.38 2.52 -9.88
C THR A 500 16.04 3.18 -9.52
N SER A 501 15.79 4.41 -10.02
CA SER A 501 14.56 5.15 -9.77
C SER A 501 14.19 6.04 -10.95
N ALA A 502 12.89 6.10 -11.27
CA ALA A 502 12.35 7.02 -12.27
C ALA A 502 11.91 8.37 -11.67
N ILE A 503 11.96 8.55 -10.34
CA ILE A 503 11.40 9.72 -9.64
C ILE A 503 11.97 11.03 -10.19
N ALA A 504 13.29 11.13 -10.40
CA ALA A 504 13.92 12.35 -10.89
C ALA A 504 13.46 12.76 -12.29
N ALA A 505 13.23 11.80 -13.19
CA ALA A 505 12.67 12.06 -14.52
C ALA A 505 11.20 12.50 -14.45
N MET A 506 10.40 11.83 -13.60
CA MET A 506 9.01 12.20 -13.35
C MET A 506 8.87 13.62 -12.79
N ASP A 507 9.70 13.99 -11.80
CA ASP A 507 9.65 15.31 -11.18
C ASP A 507 10.03 16.41 -12.19
N ARG A 508 11.08 16.19 -13.00
CA ARG A 508 11.43 17.14 -14.08
C ARG A 508 10.33 17.26 -15.12
N ALA A 509 9.66 16.17 -15.47
CA ALA A 509 8.54 16.22 -16.42
C ALA A 509 7.39 17.07 -15.88
N VAL A 510 7.00 16.87 -14.61
CA VAL A 510 5.95 17.66 -13.92
C VAL A 510 6.35 19.14 -13.82
N LEU A 511 7.60 19.45 -13.47
CA LEU A 511 8.12 20.82 -13.43
C LEU A 511 8.14 21.49 -14.81
N THR A 512 8.48 20.74 -15.87
CA THR A 512 8.43 21.24 -17.26
C THR A 512 7.01 21.63 -17.66
N VAL A 513 6.01 20.79 -17.33
CA VAL A 513 4.61 21.12 -17.56
C VAL A 513 4.18 22.38 -16.83
N ALA A 514 4.55 22.50 -15.54
CA ALA A 514 4.18 23.66 -14.72
C ALA A 514 4.81 24.97 -15.22
N ALA A 515 6.02 24.90 -15.79
CA ALA A 515 6.75 26.06 -16.29
C ALA A 515 6.21 26.59 -17.63
N GLU A 516 5.63 25.72 -18.45
CA GLU A 516 5.14 26.04 -19.82
C GLU A 516 3.64 26.42 -19.84
N ASN A 517 2.95 26.38 -18.68
CA ASN A 517 1.54 26.72 -18.50
C ASN A 517 1.36 27.79 -17.42
#